data_2cbb4d5d8af1a9cd4a172c83438b68f0
#
_entry.id   2cbb4d5d8af1a9cd4a172c83438b68f0
#
_cell.length_a   1.000
_cell.length_b   1.000
_cell.length_c   1.000
_cell.angle_alpha   90.00
_cell.angle_beta   90.00
_cell.angle_gamma   90.00
#
_symmetry.space_group_name_H-M   'P 1'
#
loop_
_entity.id
_entity.type
_entity.pdbx_description
1 polymer ?
#
loop_
_entity_poly.entity_id
_entity_poly.type
_entity_poly.pdbx_seq_one_letter_code
_entity_poly.pdbx_strand_id
1 'polypeptide(L)'
;MKNNKYNIHILFILVSLTLTIILFGLENFKFTNVSWISYYDMLGHQIAWKFFYNDIWHFPLGKNPNYGIDIGSSIVFTEAVPLFSIIFKVFKNFLPGNFQFFSFWIFLCFFFQLLFSYLIIYHYTQNKKYSTISSFIFLLSPVLFYRIPIHIALVGQWIILASFFIETIKKEKVRFYYWILILVLSSLIHFYFTLMLSLIYFIFVFDKFLISKKFLKSFKEIFIPFSFLLFVMYLSGYFEIPLTDSLGYGYGYYKANVLSFFNPIALMGSNFSWSNFLPSISTAGGEYEGFGYLGLGGIILLILLFFFFVKREPLLNFK
;
A
#
# COMPACT_ATOMS: atom_id res chain seq x y z
N MET A 1 33.30 4.14 -14.93
CA MET A 1 31.82 4.17 -14.94
C MET A 1 31.16 3.80 -13.58
N LYS A 2 31.72 4.24 -12.42
CA LYS A 2 31.20 3.91 -11.07
C LYS A 2 30.19 4.92 -10.50
N ASN A 3 29.97 6.07 -11.11
CA ASN A 3 29.24 7.18 -10.49
C ASN A 3 27.71 7.27 -10.77
N ASN A 4 27.09 6.25 -11.40
CA ASN A 4 25.70 6.40 -11.86
C ASN A 4 24.65 5.66 -10.97
N LYS A 5 25.05 5.04 -9.86
CA LYS A 5 24.08 4.36 -8.97
C LYS A 5 23.36 5.33 -8.03
N TYR A 6 24.06 6.35 -7.54
CA TYR A 6 23.49 7.32 -6.59
C TYR A 6 22.49 8.28 -7.21
N ASN A 7 22.61 8.58 -8.51
CA ASN A 7 21.77 9.56 -9.18
C ASN A 7 20.29 9.16 -9.27
N ILE A 8 19.97 7.86 -9.36
CA ILE A 8 18.56 7.43 -9.49
C ILE A 8 17.82 7.53 -8.14
N HIS A 9 18.44 7.14 -7.03
CA HIS A 9 17.82 7.25 -5.71
C HIS A 9 17.60 8.72 -5.32
N ILE A 10 18.58 9.59 -5.62
CA ILE A 10 18.45 11.03 -5.41
C ILE A 10 17.29 11.59 -6.24
N LEU A 11 17.19 11.20 -7.51
CA LEU A 11 16.06 11.58 -8.37
C LEU A 11 14.71 11.16 -7.75
N PHE A 12 14.59 9.93 -7.27
CA PHE A 12 13.35 9.43 -6.67
C PHE A 12 13.01 10.16 -5.36
N ILE A 13 14.00 10.46 -4.53
CA ILE A 13 13.81 11.28 -3.32
C ILE A 13 13.29 12.67 -3.70
N LEU A 14 13.95 13.34 -4.65
CA LEU A 14 13.55 14.69 -5.08
C LEU A 14 12.16 14.70 -5.69
N VAL A 15 11.84 13.76 -6.57
CA VAL A 15 10.51 13.65 -7.18
C VAL A 15 9.43 13.40 -6.13
N SER A 16 9.66 12.47 -5.22
CA SER A 16 8.69 12.15 -4.15
C SER A 16 8.48 13.33 -3.22
N LEU A 17 9.56 14.02 -2.84
CA LEU A 17 9.49 15.21 -2.01
C LEU A 17 8.72 16.34 -2.73
N THR A 18 9.09 16.63 -3.97
CA THR A 18 8.43 17.66 -4.78
C THR A 18 6.94 17.37 -4.95
N LEU A 19 6.59 16.12 -5.27
CA LEU A 19 5.19 15.73 -5.44
C LEU A 19 4.40 15.87 -4.14
N THR A 20 4.98 15.48 -3.00
CA THR A 20 4.34 15.64 -1.70
C THR A 20 4.16 17.13 -1.34
N ILE A 21 5.15 17.98 -1.67
CA ILE A 21 5.02 19.43 -1.47
C ILE A 21 3.96 20.05 -2.38
N ILE A 22 3.88 19.64 -3.64
CA ILE A 22 2.86 20.13 -4.58
C ILE A 22 1.45 19.78 -4.09
N LEU A 23 1.25 18.56 -3.59
CA LEU A 23 -0.08 18.09 -3.16
C LEU A 23 -0.53 18.72 -1.84
N PHE A 24 0.37 18.93 -0.90
CA PHE A 24 0.01 19.31 0.47
C PHE A 24 0.58 20.66 0.90
N GLY A 25 1.58 21.19 0.20
CA GLY A 25 2.33 22.38 0.63
C GLY A 25 3.45 22.06 1.61
N LEU A 26 4.45 22.93 1.66
CA LEU A 26 5.65 22.77 2.50
C LEU A 26 5.33 22.80 4.01
N GLU A 27 4.34 23.60 4.42
CA GLU A 27 3.90 23.73 5.82
C GLU A 27 3.43 22.39 6.42
N ASN A 28 2.94 21.48 5.59
CA ASN A 28 2.37 20.20 6.02
C ASN A 28 3.44 19.12 6.26
N PHE A 29 4.70 19.40 5.92
CA PHE A 29 5.87 18.64 6.39
C PHE A 29 6.27 18.97 7.83
N LYS A 30 5.76 20.03 8.42
CA LYS A 30 5.94 20.25 9.85
C LYS A 30 5.20 19.18 10.62
N PHE A 31 5.92 18.37 11.35
CA PHE A 31 5.37 17.26 12.14
C PHE A 31 4.36 17.68 13.22
N THR A 32 4.24 18.97 13.46
CA THR A 32 3.27 19.57 14.40
C THR A 32 2.05 20.18 13.71
N ASN A 33 2.08 20.31 12.38
CA ASN A 33 0.96 20.86 11.65
C ASN A 33 -0.06 19.77 11.31
N VAL A 34 -1.23 19.84 11.93
CA VAL A 34 -2.36 18.94 11.70
C VAL A 34 -3.52 19.62 10.95
N SER A 35 -3.42 20.91 10.60
CA SER A 35 -4.49 21.68 10.00
C SER A 35 -4.94 21.17 8.61
N TRP A 36 -4.05 20.52 7.88
CA TRP A 36 -4.33 19.94 6.57
C TRP A 36 -5.05 18.58 6.63
N ILE A 37 -5.09 17.96 7.85
CA ILE A 37 -5.73 16.68 8.10
C ILE A 37 -7.17 16.97 8.56
N SER A 38 -7.97 17.57 7.69
CA SER A 38 -9.30 18.09 8.08
C SER A 38 -10.47 17.42 7.34
N TYR A 39 -10.17 16.47 6.44
CA TYR A 39 -11.18 15.84 5.61
C TYR A 39 -11.55 14.44 6.10
N TYR A 40 -12.86 14.21 6.27
CA TYR A 40 -13.53 12.90 6.44
C TYR A 40 -12.69 11.83 7.20
N ASP A 41 -12.36 10.73 6.55
CA ASP A 41 -11.70 9.58 7.17
C ASP A 41 -10.30 9.90 7.65
N MET A 42 -9.57 10.78 6.95
CA MET A 42 -8.24 11.21 7.35
C MET A 42 -8.22 11.86 8.73
N LEU A 43 -9.27 12.63 9.07
CA LEU A 43 -9.45 13.17 10.41
C LEU A 43 -9.65 12.06 11.43
N GLY A 44 -10.44 11.03 11.10
CA GLY A 44 -10.64 9.85 11.94
C GLY A 44 -9.31 9.14 12.25
N HIS A 45 -8.45 8.96 11.24
CA HIS A 45 -7.12 8.34 11.42
C HIS A 45 -6.22 9.19 12.32
N GLN A 46 -6.25 10.52 12.17
CA GLN A 46 -5.48 11.44 13.03
C GLN A 46 -6.00 11.43 14.47
N ILE A 47 -7.31 11.40 14.67
CA ILE A 47 -7.91 11.33 16.01
C ILE A 47 -7.51 9.99 16.67
N ALA A 48 -7.65 8.88 15.96
CA ALA A 48 -7.26 7.56 16.47
C ALA A 48 -5.78 7.50 16.85
N TRP A 49 -4.90 8.05 15.99
CA TRP A 49 -3.48 8.22 16.30
C TRP A 49 -3.27 9.03 17.57
N LYS A 50 -3.96 10.17 17.72
CA LYS A 50 -3.80 11.07 18.85
C LYS A 50 -4.24 10.43 20.17
N PHE A 51 -5.33 9.67 20.17
CA PHE A 51 -5.73 8.88 21.33
C PHE A 51 -4.66 7.84 21.68
N PHE A 52 -4.21 7.05 20.69
CA PHE A 52 -3.18 6.05 20.89
C PHE A 52 -1.85 6.65 21.38
N TYR A 53 -1.43 7.77 20.80
CA TYR A 53 -0.18 8.46 21.16
C TYR A 53 -0.20 9.01 22.59
N ASN A 54 -1.31 9.58 23.04
CA ASN A 54 -1.40 10.21 24.35
C ASN A 54 -1.64 9.23 25.49
N ASP A 55 -2.15 8.05 25.18
CA ASP A 55 -2.44 7.01 26.17
C ASP A 55 -1.14 6.34 26.72
N ILE A 56 -1.28 5.58 27.80
CA ILE A 56 -0.25 4.67 28.30
C ILE A 56 -0.12 3.46 27.38
N TRP A 57 0.90 2.65 27.59
CA TRP A 57 1.03 1.37 26.90
C TRP A 57 0.08 0.33 27.51
N HIS A 58 -0.59 -0.38 26.63
CA HIS A 58 -1.42 -1.54 26.95
C HIS A 58 -0.88 -2.79 26.26
N PHE A 59 -1.35 -3.94 26.69
CA PHE A 59 -1.14 -5.18 25.96
C PHE A 59 -2.50 -5.68 25.42
N PRO A 60 -2.58 -6.09 24.15
CA PRO A 60 -1.54 -6.03 23.08
C PRO A 60 -1.09 -4.61 22.75
N LEU A 61 0.10 -4.48 22.12
CA LEU A 61 0.77 -3.19 21.89
C LEU A 61 -0.07 -2.17 21.09
N GLY A 62 -0.96 -2.65 20.23
CA GLY A 62 -1.85 -1.79 19.44
C GLY A 62 -3.15 -1.38 20.12
N LYS A 63 -3.41 -1.88 21.33
CA LYS A 63 -4.65 -1.58 22.06
C LYS A 63 -4.83 -0.08 22.28
N ASN A 64 -6.03 0.44 21.95
CA ASN A 64 -6.40 1.86 22.03
C ASN A 64 -7.75 1.98 22.76
N PRO A 65 -7.79 1.73 24.08
CA PRO A 65 -9.04 1.58 24.83
C PRO A 65 -9.84 2.88 24.94
N ASN A 66 -9.18 4.04 24.83
CA ASN A 66 -9.82 5.34 24.95
C ASN A 66 -10.39 5.85 23.60
N TYR A 67 -10.19 5.12 22.50
CA TYR A 67 -10.77 5.42 21.20
C TYR A 67 -12.00 4.55 20.95
N GLY A 68 -13.16 5.17 20.70
CA GLY A 68 -14.42 4.46 20.51
C GLY A 68 -15.31 4.42 21.76
N ILE A 69 -15.10 5.32 22.71
CA ILE A 69 -15.86 5.46 23.96
C ILE A 69 -15.83 4.16 24.76
N ASP A 70 -16.97 3.53 25.01
CA ASP A 70 -17.07 2.34 25.87
C ASP A 70 -16.59 1.05 25.20
N ILE A 71 -16.49 1.02 23.87
CA ILE A 71 -16.12 -0.19 23.12
C ILE A 71 -14.62 -0.38 23.13
N GLY A 72 -13.85 0.74 23.14
CA GLY A 72 -12.43 0.70 22.87
C GLY A 72 -12.09 0.25 21.45
N SER A 73 -10.82 0.25 21.09
CA SER A 73 -10.36 -0.19 19.79
C SER A 73 -8.90 -0.65 19.81
N SER A 74 -8.38 -1.00 18.67
CA SER A 74 -6.96 -1.17 18.41
C SER A 74 -6.52 -0.30 17.25
N ILE A 75 -5.27 0.18 17.29
CA ILE A 75 -4.71 1.03 16.23
C ILE A 75 -4.74 0.36 14.85
N VAL A 76 -4.77 -0.97 14.80
CA VAL A 76 -4.80 -1.75 13.56
C VAL A 76 -6.14 -1.63 12.80
N PHE A 77 -7.22 -1.18 13.47
CA PHE A 77 -8.53 -0.99 12.87
C PHE A 77 -8.80 0.46 12.45
N THR A 78 -7.83 1.36 12.63
CA THR A 78 -8.05 2.80 12.48
C THR A 78 -7.38 3.43 11.26
N GLU A 79 -6.75 2.63 10.41
CA GLU A 79 -5.96 3.07 9.24
C GLU A 79 -4.87 4.12 9.55
N ALA A 80 -4.53 4.32 10.82
CA ALA A 80 -3.49 5.26 11.25
C ALA A 80 -2.06 4.71 11.05
N VAL A 81 -1.87 3.83 10.07
CA VAL A 81 -0.57 3.17 9.76
C VAL A 81 0.06 2.58 11.02
N PRO A 82 -0.42 1.44 11.55
CA PRO A 82 0.01 0.85 12.81
C PRO A 82 1.53 0.75 12.97
N LEU A 83 2.26 0.46 11.88
CA LEU A 83 3.72 0.43 11.86
C LEU A 83 4.33 1.72 12.43
N PHE A 84 3.92 2.86 11.91
CA PHE A 84 4.45 4.14 12.36
C PHE A 84 3.85 4.59 13.69
N SER A 85 2.58 4.29 13.91
CA SER A 85 1.93 4.60 15.19
C SER A 85 2.65 3.92 16.36
N ILE A 86 2.98 2.64 16.25
CA ILE A 86 3.71 1.92 17.30
C ILE A 86 5.13 2.47 17.44
N ILE A 87 5.86 2.65 16.33
CA ILE A 87 7.23 3.17 16.37
C ILE A 87 7.27 4.56 17.00
N PHE A 88 6.45 5.51 16.55
CA PHE A 88 6.49 6.87 17.08
C PHE A 88 5.96 6.98 18.51
N LYS A 89 5.06 6.09 18.94
CA LYS A 89 4.66 6.02 20.36
C LYS A 89 5.82 5.59 21.27
N VAL A 90 6.74 4.73 20.80
CA VAL A 90 7.98 4.40 21.56
C VAL A 90 8.81 5.66 21.82
N PHE A 91 8.85 6.57 20.86
CA PHE A 91 9.60 7.83 20.96
C PHE A 91 8.80 9.01 21.54
N LYS A 92 7.61 8.76 22.11
CA LYS A 92 6.67 9.78 22.61
C LYS A 92 7.34 10.86 23.43
N ASN A 93 8.25 10.51 24.34
CA ASN A 93 8.90 11.46 25.24
C ASN A 93 9.84 12.46 24.53
N PHE A 94 10.21 12.19 23.29
CA PHE A 94 11.10 13.04 22.47
C PHE A 94 10.33 13.82 21.41
N LEU A 95 9.02 13.59 21.27
CA LEU A 95 8.19 14.15 20.23
C LEU A 95 7.16 15.12 20.82
N PRO A 96 6.75 16.16 20.07
CA PRO A 96 5.74 17.11 20.52
C PRO A 96 4.37 16.47 20.70
N GLY A 97 3.52 17.01 21.58
CA GLY A 97 2.19 16.47 21.88
C GLY A 97 1.20 16.45 20.71
N ASN A 98 1.41 17.28 19.68
CA ASN A 98 0.63 17.32 18.45
C ASN A 98 1.36 16.72 17.25
N PHE A 99 2.29 15.78 17.51
CA PHE A 99 3.06 15.11 16.46
C PHE A 99 2.17 14.35 15.47
N GLN A 100 2.46 14.50 14.18
CA GLN A 100 1.90 13.74 13.08
C GLN A 100 3.02 13.27 12.13
N PHE A 101 2.80 12.16 11.44
CA PHE A 101 3.77 11.57 10.51
C PHE A 101 3.18 11.32 9.11
N PHE A 102 1.95 11.72 8.86
CA PHE A 102 1.21 11.32 7.65
C PHE A 102 1.84 11.87 6.36
N SER A 103 2.34 13.11 6.36
CA SER A 103 3.06 13.65 5.20
C SER A 103 4.35 12.88 4.91
N PHE A 104 5.08 12.49 5.96
CA PHE A 104 6.28 11.67 5.81
C PHE A 104 5.95 10.26 5.31
N TRP A 105 4.85 9.67 5.77
CA TRP A 105 4.36 8.40 5.27
C TRP A 105 4.05 8.46 3.76
N ILE A 106 3.33 9.50 3.30
CA ILE A 106 3.00 9.68 1.88
C ILE A 106 4.26 9.85 1.04
N PHE A 107 5.22 10.66 1.52
CA PHE A 107 6.52 10.80 0.86
C PHE A 107 7.22 9.44 0.69
N LEU A 108 7.25 8.63 1.73
CA LEU A 108 7.85 7.28 1.66
C LEU A 108 7.08 6.36 0.71
N CYS A 109 5.76 6.44 0.67
CA CYS A 109 4.95 5.67 -0.28
C CYS A 109 5.31 6.01 -1.72
N PHE A 110 5.44 7.29 -2.08
CA PHE A 110 5.87 7.70 -3.41
C PHE A 110 7.28 7.24 -3.74
N PHE A 111 8.20 7.38 -2.80
CA PHE A 111 9.58 6.92 -2.98
C PHE A 111 9.66 5.42 -3.20
N PHE A 112 9.01 4.61 -2.37
CA PHE A 112 9.02 3.16 -2.52
C PHE A 112 8.24 2.69 -3.74
N GLN A 113 7.19 3.39 -4.16
CA GLN A 113 6.46 3.10 -5.39
C GLN A 113 7.39 3.24 -6.61
N LEU A 114 8.16 4.33 -6.70
CA LEU A 114 9.19 4.52 -7.73
C LEU A 114 10.29 3.47 -7.63
N LEU A 115 10.79 3.22 -6.44
CA LEU A 115 11.92 2.31 -6.22
C LEU A 115 11.58 0.89 -6.64
N PHE A 116 10.49 0.31 -6.13
CA PHE A 116 10.18 -1.09 -6.41
C PHE A 116 9.70 -1.30 -7.85
N SER A 117 8.94 -0.38 -8.43
CA SER A 117 8.61 -0.45 -9.86
C SER A 117 9.86 -0.38 -10.74
N TYR A 118 10.79 0.54 -10.43
CA TYR A 118 12.08 0.61 -11.14
C TYR A 118 12.88 -0.70 -11.02
N LEU A 119 12.99 -1.26 -9.80
CA LEU A 119 13.78 -2.47 -9.57
C LEU A 119 13.22 -3.68 -10.33
N ILE A 120 11.90 -3.84 -10.36
CA ILE A 120 11.25 -4.91 -11.12
C ILE A 120 11.55 -4.75 -12.61
N ILE A 121 11.27 -3.57 -13.17
CA ILE A 121 11.43 -3.33 -14.61
C ILE A 121 12.91 -3.43 -15.00
N TYR A 122 13.81 -2.93 -14.16
CA TYR A 122 15.24 -3.05 -14.40
C TYR A 122 15.73 -4.51 -14.37
N HIS A 123 15.15 -5.33 -13.49
CA HIS A 123 15.48 -6.76 -13.46
C HIS A 123 15.23 -7.43 -14.82
N TYR A 124 14.09 -7.13 -15.46
CA TYR A 124 13.73 -7.75 -16.74
C TYR A 124 14.35 -7.07 -17.97
N THR A 125 14.47 -5.74 -17.95
CA THR A 125 14.91 -5.00 -19.15
C THR A 125 16.39 -4.70 -19.18
N GLN A 126 17.07 -4.71 -18.04
CA GLN A 126 18.46 -4.27 -17.84
C GLN A 126 18.73 -2.85 -18.38
N ASN A 127 17.66 -2.07 -18.63
CA ASN A 127 17.74 -0.74 -19.22
C ASN A 127 17.28 0.32 -18.22
N LYS A 128 18.23 1.13 -17.71
CA LYS A 128 17.97 2.16 -16.70
C LYS A 128 16.96 3.22 -17.18
N LYS A 129 17.06 3.66 -18.44
CA LYS A 129 16.19 4.71 -18.98
C LYS A 129 14.73 4.23 -19.03
N TYR A 130 14.48 3.05 -19.59
CA TYR A 130 13.14 2.46 -19.64
C TYR A 130 12.59 2.22 -18.24
N SER A 131 13.41 1.68 -17.34
CA SER A 131 12.99 1.40 -15.96
C SER A 131 12.61 2.68 -15.22
N THR A 132 13.36 3.77 -15.43
CA THR A 132 13.04 5.06 -14.82
C THR A 132 11.74 5.64 -15.38
N ILE A 133 11.57 5.66 -16.70
CA ILE A 133 10.33 6.21 -17.32
C ILE A 133 9.12 5.40 -16.89
N SER A 134 9.20 4.06 -16.92
CA SER A 134 8.10 3.18 -16.53
C SER A 134 7.75 3.29 -15.05
N SER A 135 8.72 3.58 -14.16
CA SER A 135 8.43 3.77 -12.74
C SER A 135 7.50 4.96 -12.47
N PHE A 136 7.56 6.00 -13.29
CA PHE A 136 6.62 7.13 -13.20
C PHE A 136 5.17 6.74 -13.54
N ILE A 137 4.96 5.77 -14.43
CA ILE A 137 3.60 5.26 -14.74
C ILE A 137 2.98 4.66 -13.48
N PHE A 138 3.76 3.91 -12.69
CA PHE A 138 3.29 3.35 -11.42
C PHE A 138 3.05 4.42 -10.36
N LEU A 139 3.91 5.44 -10.28
CA LEU A 139 3.72 6.55 -9.35
C LEU A 139 2.46 7.35 -9.68
N LEU A 140 2.20 7.62 -10.97
CA LEU A 140 1.08 8.43 -11.43
C LEU A 140 -0.24 7.63 -11.58
N SER A 141 -0.34 6.49 -10.93
CA SER A 141 -1.57 5.68 -10.91
C SER A 141 -2.72 6.45 -10.27
N PRO A 142 -3.87 6.62 -10.94
CA PRO A 142 -5.04 7.30 -10.36
C PRO A 142 -5.50 6.69 -9.05
N VAL A 143 -5.42 5.36 -8.93
CA VAL A 143 -5.81 4.63 -7.70
C VAL A 143 -4.96 5.04 -6.50
N LEU A 144 -3.65 5.28 -6.70
CA LEU A 144 -2.76 5.74 -5.64
C LEU A 144 -3.20 7.11 -5.10
N PHE A 145 -3.45 8.05 -6.00
CA PHE A 145 -3.88 9.41 -5.64
C PHE A 145 -5.28 9.44 -5.04
N TYR A 146 -6.18 8.59 -5.52
CA TYR A 146 -7.54 8.49 -5.00
C TYR A 146 -7.57 8.10 -3.51
N ARG A 147 -6.63 7.24 -3.07
CA ARG A 147 -6.56 6.79 -1.67
C ARG A 147 -5.98 7.82 -0.70
N ILE A 148 -5.24 8.81 -1.17
CA ILE A 148 -4.55 9.77 -0.30
C ILE A 148 -5.50 10.50 0.67
N PRO A 149 -6.62 11.12 0.23
CA PRO A 149 -7.50 11.87 1.13
C PRO A 149 -8.45 11.00 1.97
N ILE A 150 -8.61 9.72 1.63
CA ILE A 150 -9.62 8.85 2.23
C ILE A 150 -8.95 7.78 3.10
N HIS A 151 -8.04 7.00 2.53
CA HIS A 151 -7.44 5.82 3.16
C HIS A 151 -5.93 5.90 3.15
N ILE A 152 -5.36 6.67 4.07
CA ILE A 152 -3.94 7.00 4.05
C ILE A 152 -3.01 5.76 4.16
N ALA A 153 -3.43 4.73 4.86
CA ALA A 153 -2.68 3.47 4.94
C ALA A 153 -2.65 2.74 3.59
N LEU A 154 -3.72 2.83 2.79
CA LEU A 154 -3.82 2.21 1.46
C LEU A 154 -2.97 2.91 0.38
N VAL A 155 -2.37 4.07 0.68
CA VAL A 155 -1.33 4.66 -0.18
C VAL A 155 -0.07 3.77 -0.23
N GLY A 156 0.09 2.86 0.71
CA GLY A 156 1.19 1.89 0.80
C GLY A 156 1.21 0.81 -0.29
N GLN A 157 0.68 1.05 -1.49
CA GLN A 157 0.62 0.09 -2.60
C GLN A 157 1.99 -0.45 -3.05
N TRP A 158 3.08 0.28 -2.75
CA TRP A 158 4.44 -0.14 -3.01
C TRP A 158 4.77 -1.52 -2.42
N ILE A 159 4.06 -1.95 -1.36
CA ILE A 159 4.31 -3.23 -0.70
C ILE A 159 3.95 -4.41 -1.62
N ILE A 160 2.97 -4.23 -2.52
CA ILE A 160 2.62 -5.22 -3.54
C ILE A 160 3.76 -5.33 -4.57
N LEU A 161 4.30 -4.18 -5.02
CA LEU A 161 5.46 -4.17 -5.93
C LEU A 161 6.68 -4.81 -5.26
N ALA A 162 6.91 -4.51 -3.98
CA ALA A 162 7.99 -5.12 -3.21
C ALA A 162 7.88 -6.66 -3.18
N SER A 163 6.67 -7.21 -3.06
CA SER A 163 6.45 -8.65 -3.06
C SER A 163 6.85 -9.30 -4.39
N PHE A 164 6.52 -8.69 -5.52
CA PHE A 164 6.97 -9.16 -6.84
C PHE A 164 8.49 -9.01 -7.02
N PHE A 165 9.08 -7.95 -6.50
CA PHE A 165 10.54 -7.79 -6.53
C PHE A 165 11.26 -8.89 -5.73
N ILE A 166 10.71 -9.30 -4.58
CA ILE A 166 11.27 -10.38 -3.76
C ILE A 166 11.41 -11.67 -4.57
N GLU A 167 10.47 -11.98 -5.46
CA GLU A 167 10.55 -13.18 -6.32
C GLU A 167 11.70 -13.14 -7.33
N THR A 168 12.22 -11.97 -7.65
CA THR A 168 13.42 -11.85 -8.51
C THR A 168 14.73 -12.25 -7.80
N ILE A 169 14.71 -12.43 -6.47
CA ILE A 169 15.88 -12.77 -5.67
C ILE A 169 16.23 -14.24 -5.86
N LYS A 170 17.42 -14.50 -6.43
CA LYS A 170 17.88 -15.86 -6.74
C LYS A 170 18.14 -16.75 -5.52
N LYS A 171 18.63 -16.16 -4.40
CA LYS A 171 18.94 -16.91 -3.18
C LYS A 171 17.66 -17.25 -2.40
N GLU A 172 17.20 -18.50 -2.47
CA GLU A 172 15.97 -18.96 -1.82
C GLU A 172 15.88 -18.61 -0.33
N LYS A 173 16.97 -18.81 0.43
CA LYS A 173 17.01 -18.48 1.86
C LYS A 173 16.76 -16.99 2.12
N VAL A 174 17.37 -16.13 1.31
CA VAL A 174 17.21 -14.66 1.42
C VAL A 174 15.76 -14.27 1.07
N ARG A 175 15.24 -14.80 -0.04
CA ARG A 175 13.88 -14.61 -0.49
C ARG A 175 12.87 -15.01 0.59
N PHE A 176 13.07 -16.17 1.24
CA PHE A 176 12.21 -16.66 2.32
C PHE A 176 12.13 -15.67 3.50
N TYR A 177 13.26 -15.12 3.96
CA TYR A 177 13.25 -14.13 5.04
C TYR A 177 12.61 -12.80 4.63
N TYR A 178 12.79 -12.36 3.39
CA TYR A 178 12.10 -11.17 2.90
C TYR A 178 10.59 -11.38 2.80
N TRP A 179 10.11 -12.59 2.50
CA TRP A 179 8.69 -12.89 2.54
C TRP A 179 8.12 -12.82 3.96
N ILE A 180 8.82 -13.35 4.95
CA ILE A 180 8.42 -13.17 6.36
C ILE A 180 8.32 -11.67 6.68
N LEU A 181 9.35 -10.91 6.37
CA LEU A 181 9.40 -9.48 6.64
C LEU A 181 8.24 -8.72 5.97
N ILE A 182 7.99 -8.95 4.68
CA ILE A 182 6.99 -8.19 3.94
C ILE A 182 5.56 -8.55 4.36
N LEU A 183 5.29 -9.82 4.71
CA LEU A 183 4.00 -10.24 5.26
C LEU A 183 3.74 -9.59 6.61
N VAL A 184 4.73 -9.55 7.48
CA VAL A 184 4.64 -8.85 8.77
C VAL A 184 4.44 -7.36 8.58
N LEU A 185 5.22 -6.71 7.70
CA LEU A 185 5.07 -5.29 7.41
C LEU A 185 3.68 -4.97 6.85
N SER A 186 3.14 -5.84 5.99
CA SER A 186 1.81 -5.62 5.43
C SER A 186 0.72 -5.56 6.50
N SER A 187 0.80 -6.41 7.53
CA SER A 187 -0.16 -6.40 8.64
C SER A 187 -0.07 -5.14 9.50
N LEU A 188 1.10 -4.55 9.57
CA LEU A 188 1.32 -3.29 10.31
C LEU A 188 1.06 -2.04 9.46
N ILE A 189 0.81 -2.19 8.16
CA ILE A 189 0.38 -1.08 7.29
C ILE A 189 -1.14 -1.11 7.16
N HIS A 190 -1.69 -2.19 6.58
CA HIS A 190 -3.13 -2.35 6.42
C HIS A 190 -3.51 -3.82 6.14
N PHE A 191 -4.60 -4.29 6.73
CA PHE A 191 -5.05 -5.67 6.62
C PHE A 191 -5.30 -6.13 5.17
N TYR A 192 -5.80 -5.26 4.29
CA TYR A 192 -6.00 -5.61 2.88
C TYR A 192 -4.71 -6.01 2.17
N PHE A 193 -3.60 -5.32 2.46
CA PHE A 193 -2.30 -5.74 1.93
C PHE A 193 -1.87 -7.10 2.47
N THR A 194 -2.18 -7.40 3.73
CA THR A 194 -1.89 -8.71 4.30
C THR A 194 -2.60 -9.81 3.55
N LEU A 195 -3.88 -9.65 3.25
CA LEU A 195 -4.64 -10.62 2.46
C LEU A 195 -4.09 -10.75 1.04
N MET A 196 -3.82 -9.64 0.36
CA MET A 196 -3.26 -9.63 -1.00
C MET A 196 -1.90 -10.33 -1.04
N LEU A 197 -0.98 -9.97 -0.15
CA LEU A 197 0.36 -10.55 -0.12
C LEU A 197 0.33 -12.03 0.31
N SER A 198 -0.56 -12.40 1.22
CA SER A 198 -0.77 -13.80 1.62
C SER A 198 -1.19 -14.67 0.43
N LEU A 199 -2.13 -14.16 -0.38
CA LEU A 199 -2.56 -14.85 -1.60
C LEU A 199 -1.43 -14.95 -2.63
N ILE A 200 -0.73 -13.85 -2.89
CA ILE A 200 0.42 -13.83 -3.82
C ILE A 200 1.48 -14.82 -3.35
N TYR A 201 1.85 -14.81 -2.08
CA TYR A 201 2.83 -15.73 -1.53
C TYR A 201 2.39 -17.19 -1.64
N PHE A 202 1.13 -17.47 -1.32
CA PHE A 202 0.56 -18.81 -1.45
C PHE A 202 0.67 -19.32 -2.89
N ILE A 203 0.35 -18.49 -3.89
CA ILE A 203 0.45 -18.83 -5.30
C ILE A 203 1.90 -19.18 -5.68
N PHE A 204 2.89 -18.39 -5.25
CA PHE A 204 4.30 -18.68 -5.53
C PHE A 204 4.79 -19.97 -4.87
N VAL A 205 4.41 -20.24 -3.62
CA VAL A 205 4.78 -21.49 -2.95
C VAL A 205 4.06 -22.70 -3.59
N PHE A 206 2.80 -22.52 -3.99
CA PHE A 206 2.04 -23.57 -4.67
C PHE A 206 2.62 -23.92 -6.04
N ASP A 207 2.97 -22.93 -6.86
CA ASP A 207 3.64 -23.15 -8.14
C ASP A 207 4.96 -23.93 -7.95
N LYS A 208 5.76 -23.51 -7.00
CA LYS A 208 7.00 -24.20 -6.61
C LYS A 208 6.77 -25.63 -6.13
N PHE A 209 5.67 -25.88 -5.41
CA PHE A 209 5.24 -27.22 -5.01
C PHE A 209 4.87 -28.07 -6.21
N LEU A 210 4.10 -27.54 -7.17
CA LEU A 210 3.72 -28.29 -8.37
C LEU A 210 4.91 -28.78 -9.16
N ILE A 211 6.00 -28.00 -9.20
CA ILE A 211 7.25 -28.37 -9.89
C ILE A 211 8.07 -29.36 -9.06
N SER A 212 8.30 -29.07 -7.78
CA SER A 212 9.24 -29.81 -6.94
C SER A 212 8.66 -31.07 -6.32
N LYS A 213 7.33 -31.12 -6.12
CA LYS A 213 6.58 -32.14 -5.38
C LYS A 213 7.07 -32.39 -3.94
N LYS A 214 7.81 -31.44 -3.35
CA LYS A 214 8.38 -31.56 -2.00
C LYS A 214 7.41 -31.02 -0.94
N PHE A 215 6.42 -31.80 -0.55
CA PHE A 215 5.36 -31.41 0.35
C PHE A 215 5.88 -30.80 1.67
N LEU A 216 6.78 -31.49 2.39
CA LEU A 216 7.28 -31.02 3.67
C LEU A 216 8.01 -29.66 3.59
N LYS A 217 8.76 -29.43 2.48
CA LYS A 217 9.42 -28.14 2.24
C LYS A 217 8.38 -27.04 2.02
N SER A 218 7.42 -27.28 1.15
CA SER A 218 6.37 -26.30 0.85
C SER A 218 5.48 -26.02 2.07
N PHE A 219 5.17 -27.05 2.85
CA PHE A 219 4.45 -26.87 4.11
C PHE A 219 5.22 -25.95 5.09
N LYS A 220 6.53 -26.16 5.27
CA LYS A 220 7.36 -25.28 6.12
C LYS A 220 7.44 -23.86 5.56
N GLU A 221 7.53 -23.71 4.24
CA GLU A 221 7.54 -22.40 3.56
C GLU A 221 6.23 -21.63 3.79
N ILE A 222 5.10 -22.30 3.99
CA ILE A 222 3.83 -21.64 4.35
C ILE A 222 3.74 -21.44 5.87
N PHE A 223 3.92 -22.53 6.63
CA PHE A 223 3.65 -22.55 8.07
C PHE A 223 4.48 -21.50 8.84
N ILE A 224 5.78 -21.41 8.57
CA ILE A 224 6.67 -20.51 9.33
C ILE A 224 6.32 -19.03 9.11
N PRO A 225 6.19 -18.51 7.87
CA PRO A 225 5.84 -17.10 7.66
C PRO A 225 4.47 -16.74 8.24
N PHE A 226 3.48 -17.63 8.09
CA PHE A 226 2.14 -17.38 8.64
C PHE A 226 2.11 -17.44 10.16
N SER A 227 2.92 -18.28 10.80
CA SER A 227 3.06 -18.29 12.26
C SER A 227 3.64 -16.98 12.78
N PHE A 228 4.68 -16.44 12.11
CA PHE A 228 5.22 -15.13 12.44
C PHE A 228 4.21 -14.01 12.19
N LEU A 229 3.48 -14.06 11.09
CA LEU A 229 2.43 -13.09 10.78
C LEU A 229 1.36 -13.09 11.87
N LEU A 230 0.80 -14.26 12.23
CA LEU A 230 -0.22 -14.38 13.27
C LEU A 230 0.29 -13.92 14.64
N PHE A 231 1.54 -14.23 14.98
CA PHE A 231 2.17 -13.76 16.21
C PHE A 231 2.24 -12.24 16.26
N VAL A 232 2.68 -11.57 15.16
CA VAL A 232 2.72 -10.10 15.13
C VAL A 232 1.31 -9.51 15.11
N MET A 233 0.35 -10.12 14.42
CA MET A 233 -1.05 -9.70 14.47
C MET A 233 -1.62 -9.78 15.90
N TYR A 234 -1.28 -10.82 16.63
CA TYR A 234 -1.66 -10.94 18.05
C TYR A 234 -1.04 -9.81 18.89
N LEU A 235 0.27 -9.58 18.76
CA LEU A 235 0.96 -8.53 19.49
C LEU A 235 0.46 -7.13 19.16
N SER A 236 0.01 -6.89 17.92
CA SER A 236 -0.47 -5.59 17.46
C SER A 236 -1.97 -5.35 17.70
N GLY A 237 -2.70 -6.33 18.28
CA GLY A 237 -4.07 -6.14 18.75
C GLY A 237 -5.17 -6.42 17.72
N TYR A 238 -4.91 -7.27 16.73
CA TYR A 238 -5.94 -7.70 15.77
C TYR A 238 -7.06 -8.56 16.39
N PHE A 239 -6.83 -9.16 17.55
CA PHE A 239 -7.78 -10.06 18.21
C PHE A 239 -8.48 -9.42 19.43
N GLU A 240 -8.38 -8.08 19.58
CA GLU A 240 -8.99 -7.36 20.70
C GLU A 240 -10.50 -7.18 20.54
N ILE A 241 -10.98 -7.07 19.31
CA ILE A 241 -12.41 -6.88 19.04
C ILE A 241 -13.02 -8.23 18.68
N PRO A 242 -14.09 -8.68 19.39
CA PRO A 242 -14.81 -9.89 19.06
C PRO A 242 -15.40 -9.80 17.64
N LEU A 243 -15.25 -10.85 16.84
CA LEU A 243 -15.79 -10.93 15.49
C LEU A 243 -17.32 -10.78 15.42
N THR A 244 -18.01 -11.12 16.52
CA THR A 244 -19.46 -11.00 16.65
C THR A 244 -19.97 -9.58 16.59
N ASP A 245 -19.15 -8.60 17.03
CA ASP A 245 -19.51 -7.18 17.09
C ASP A 245 -19.10 -6.40 15.83
N SER A 246 -18.37 -7.06 14.95
CA SER A 246 -17.80 -6.47 13.74
C SER A 246 -18.60 -6.75 12.47
N LEU A 247 -19.88 -7.11 12.55
CA LEU A 247 -20.74 -7.24 11.38
C LEU A 247 -20.74 -5.92 10.62
N GLY A 248 -19.85 -5.83 9.65
CA GLY A 248 -19.45 -4.62 8.98
C GLY A 248 -20.64 -3.89 8.37
N TYR A 249 -20.96 -2.78 8.97
CA TYR A 249 -21.86 -1.79 8.37
C TYR A 249 -21.26 -1.46 6.99
N GLY A 250 -21.98 -1.79 5.92
CA GLY A 250 -21.49 -1.54 4.55
C GLY A 250 -21.17 -2.79 3.75
N TYR A 251 -21.17 -4.00 4.34
CA TYR A 251 -21.07 -5.22 3.56
C TYR A 251 -22.21 -5.32 2.54
N GLY A 252 -21.87 -5.49 1.24
CA GLY A 252 -22.81 -5.50 0.13
C GLY A 252 -23.19 -4.08 -0.39
N TYR A 253 -22.99 -3.02 0.39
CA TYR A 253 -23.12 -1.63 -0.07
C TYR A 253 -21.86 -1.18 -0.79
N TYR A 254 -20.69 -1.31 -0.14
CA TYR A 254 -19.41 -1.03 -0.77
C TYR A 254 -19.00 -2.18 -1.68
N LYS A 255 -18.81 -1.86 -2.96
CA LYS A 255 -18.54 -2.88 -3.99
C LYS A 255 -17.67 -2.33 -5.11
N ALA A 256 -16.95 -3.23 -5.76
CA ALA A 256 -16.24 -2.94 -6.99
C ALA A 256 -17.10 -3.37 -8.20
N ASN A 257 -17.02 -2.60 -9.26
CA ASN A 257 -17.62 -2.89 -10.55
C ASN A 257 -16.50 -3.11 -11.57
N VAL A 258 -16.67 -4.06 -12.49
CA VAL A 258 -15.68 -4.31 -13.57
C VAL A 258 -15.45 -3.05 -14.41
N LEU A 259 -16.48 -2.23 -14.62
CA LEU A 259 -16.35 -0.96 -15.33
C LEU A 259 -15.48 0.06 -14.59
N SER A 260 -15.23 -0.09 -13.29
CA SER A 260 -14.40 0.82 -12.52
C SER A 260 -12.96 0.93 -13.05
N PHE A 261 -12.46 -0.10 -13.74
CA PHE A 261 -11.15 -0.05 -14.40
C PHE A 261 -11.07 0.95 -15.55
N PHE A 262 -12.21 1.29 -16.14
CA PHE A 262 -12.34 2.21 -17.29
C PHE A 262 -13.04 3.52 -16.93
N ASN A 263 -13.68 3.59 -15.76
CA ASN A 263 -14.48 4.74 -15.34
C ASN A 263 -13.61 5.80 -14.63
N PRO A 264 -13.41 6.98 -15.25
CA PRO A 264 -12.60 8.05 -14.68
C PRO A 264 -13.38 8.90 -13.65
N ILE A 265 -14.39 8.34 -13.00
CA ILE A 265 -15.22 9.08 -12.06
C ILE A 265 -14.39 9.63 -10.90
N ALA A 266 -14.72 10.82 -10.47
CA ALA A 266 -14.05 11.49 -9.37
C ALA A 266 -14.55 11.04 -7.99
N LEU A 267 -13.92 11.60 -6.97
CA LEU A 267 -14.39 11.54 -5.58
C LEU A 267 -15.85 11.99 -5.47
N MET A 268 -16.59 11.31 -4.63
CA MET A 268 -17.98 11.56 -4.35
C MET A 268 -18.27 13.06 -4.11
N GLY A 269 -19.19 13.63 -4.87
CA GLY A 269 -19.61 15.03 -4.74
C GLY A 269 -18.73 16.06 -5.46
N SER A 270 -17.68 15.66 -6.16
CA SER A 270 -16.89 16.56 -6.98
C SER A 270 -17.24 16.43 -8.47
N ASN A 271 -17.18 17.55 -9.20
CA ASN A 271 -17.32 17.55 -10.68
C ASN A 271 -16.00 17.16 -11.38
N PHE A 272 -15.01 16.68 -10.63
CA PHE A 272 -13.70 16.33 -11.16
C PHE A 272 -13.75 14.96 -11.83
N SER A 273 -13.26 14.87 -13.07
CA SER A 273 -13.02 13.60 -13.76
C SER A 273 -11.52 13.37 -13.93
N TRP A 274 -11.06 12.14 -13.73
CA TRP A 274 -9.67 11.74 -13.96
C TRP A 274 -9.28 11.73 -15.45
N SER A 275 -10.24 11.89 -16.34
CA SER A 275 -9.99 11.96 -17.80
C SER A 275 -10.92 12.97 -18.45
N ASN A 276 -10.35 13.79 -19.33
CA ASN A 276 -11.13 14.65 -20.23
C ASN A 276 -11.51 13.94 -21.53
N PHE A 277 -10.94 12.76 -21.78
CA PHE A 277 -11.16 11.99 -23.02
C PHE A 277 -12.21 10.89 -22.85
N LEU A 278 -12.31 10.34 -21.65
CA LEU A 278 -13.30 9.29 -21.33
C LEU A 278 -14.44 9.89 -20.54
N PRO A 279 -15.70 9.64 -20.91
CA PRO A 279 -16.83 10.07 -20.11
C PRO A 279 -16.90 9.32 -18.79
N SER A 280 -17.31 10.00 -17.73
CA SER A 280 -17.64 9.37 -16.47
C SER A 280 -18.93 8.57 -16.58
N ILE A 281 -18.91 7.34 -16.09
CA ILE A 281 -20.06 6.45 -16.03
C ILE A 281 -20.68 6.59 -14.64
N SER A 282 -22.00 6.82 -14.59
CA SER A 282 -22.71 6.91 -13.30
C SER A 282 -22.60 5.58 -12.54
N THR A 283 -22.35 5.68 -11.24
CA THR A 283 -22.20 4.53 -10.36
C THR A 283 -23.34 4.44 -9.36
N ALA A 284 -23.66 3.23 -8.93
CA ALA A 284 -24.57 3.01 -7.83
C ALA A 284 -23.92 3.44 -6.48
N GLY A 285 -24.75 3.64 -5.46
CA GLY A 285 -24.25 3.96 -4.12
C GLY A 285 -23.24 2.92 -3.63
N GLY A 286 -22.15 3.39 -3.01
CA GLY A 286 -21.07 2.54 -2.48
C GLY A 286 -20.02 2.07 -3.51
N GLU A 287 -20.22 2.24 -4.81
CA GLU A 287 -19.23 1.83 -5.83
C GLU A 287 -17.99 2.74 -5.87
N TYR A 288 -18.04 3.91 -5.27
CA TYR A 288 -16.88 4.80 -5.16
C TYR A 288 -15.71 4.16 -4.40
N GLU A 289 -15.99 3.27 -3.43
CA GLU A 289 -14.94 2.53 -2.73
C GLU A 289 -14.21 1.54 -3.65
N GLY A 290 -14.88 1.04 -4.68
CA GLY A 290 -14.31 0.17 -5.71
C GLY A 290 -13.57 0.92 -6.82
N PHE A 291 -13.17 2.18 -6.62
CA PHE A 291 -12.43 2.94 -7.62
C PHE A 291 -11.15 2.21 -8.05
N GLY A 292 -11.09 1.86 -9.34
CA GLY A 292 -10.01 1.07 -9.93
C GLY A 292 -9.48 1.62 -11.24
N TYR A 293 -9.80 2.88 -11.60
CA TYR A 293 -9.43 3.47 -12.87
C TYR A 293 -7.93 3.36 -13.18
N LEU A 294 -7.62 2.67 -14.29
CA LEU A 294 -6.24 2.38 -14.70
C LEU A 294 -5.49 3.58 -15.25
N GLY A 295 -6.20 4.68 -15.53
CA GLY A 295 -5.66 5.79 -16.30
C GLY A 295 -5.67 5.49 -17.81
N LEU A 296 -5.76 6.54 -18.61
CA LEU A 296 -5.78 6.40 -20.08
C LEU A 296 -4.53 5.68 -20.59
N GLY A 297 -3.35 5.97 -20.03
CA GLY A 297 -2.09 5.30 -20.39
C GLY A 297 -2.10 3.80 -20.06
N GLY A 298 -2.64 3.41 -18.90
CA GLY A 298 -2.81 2.01 -18.53
C GLY A 298 -3.76 1.26 -19.45
N ILE A 299 -4.87 1.88 -19.83
CA ILE A 299 -5.84 1.30 -20.78
C ILE A 299 -5.20 1.10 -22.16
N ILE A 300 -4.50 2.11 -22.68
CA ILE A 300 -3.78 2.01 -23.95
C ILE A 300 -2.74 0.89 -23.91
N LEU A 301 -1.99 0.79 -22.81
CA LEU A 301 -0.99 -0.27 -22.64
C LEU A 301 -1.64 -1.66 -22.65
N LEU A 302 -2.77 -1.86 -21.97
CA LEU A 302 -3.50 -3.12 -21.98
C LEU A 302 -4.00 -3.48 -23.38
N ILE A 303 -4.53 -2.52 -24.13
CA ILE A 303 -4.97 -2.73 -25.52
C ILE A 303 -3.77 -3.15 -26.39
N LEU A 304 -2.64 -2.47 -26.29
CA LEU A 304 -1.44 -2.83 -27.02
C LEU A 304 -0.95 -4.25 -26.65
N LEU A 305 -0.89 -4.58 -25.37
CA LEU A 305 -0.52 -5.92 -24.90
C LEU A 305 -1.44 -6.99 -25.46
N PHE A 306 -2.75 -6.74 -25.49
CA PHE A 306 -3.73 -7.66 -26.07
C PHE A 306 -3.45 -7.91 -27.57
N PHE A 307 -3.22 -6.87 -28.36
CA PHE A 307 -2.88 -7.01 -29.77
C PHE A 307 -1.58 -7.78 -30.02
N PHE A 308 -0.54 -7.53 -29.23
CA PHE A 308 0.72 -8.29 -29.32
C PHE A 308 0.52 -9.76 -28.96
N PHE A 309 -0.27 -10.04 -27.91
CA PHE A 309 -0.58 -11.39 -27.50
C PHE A 309 -1.37 -12.16 -28.58
N VAL A 310 -2.37 -11.54 -29.18
CA VAL A 310 -3.19 -12.14 -30.26
C VAL A 310 -2.35 -12.41 -31.50
N LYS A 311 -1.45 -11.51 -31.87
CA LYS A 311 -0.55 -11.72 -33.03
C LYS A 311 0.54 -12.74 -32.79
N ARG A 312 0.68 -13.28 -31.56
CA ARG A 312 1.77 -14.19 -31.16
C ARG A 312 3.17 -13.65 -31.48
N GLU A 313 3.30 -12.35 -31.64
CA GLU A 313 4.63 -11.73 -31.77
C GLU A 313 5.32 -11.79 -30.40
N PRO A 314 6.58 -12.27 -30.32
CA PRO A 314 7.30 -12.21 -29.06
C PRO A 314 7.42 -10.76 -28.64
N LEU A 315 6.81 -10.45 -27.48
CA LEU A 315 6.68 -9.08 -26.95
C LEU A 315 7.98 -8.32 -26.86
N LEU A 316 9.13 -9.00 -26.81
CA LEU A 316 10.50 -8.48 -26.93
C LEU A 316 11.47 -9.68 -26.89
N ASN A 317 12.42 -9.76 -27.80
CA ASN A 317 13.62 -10.55 -27.62
C ASN A 317 14.53 -9.81 -26.62
N PHE A 318 14.27 -9.97 -25.33
CA PHE A 318 15.23 -9.57 -24.30
C PHE A 318 16.38 -10.57 -24.31
N LYS A 319 17.52 -10.21 -24.90
CA LYS A 319 18.79 -10.90 -24.74
C LYS A 319 19.44 -10.54 -23.42
#